data_17c46704b54d4e4e1352327d097b599e
#
_entry.id   17c46704b54d4e4e1352327d097b599e
#
_cell.length_a   1.000
_cell.length_b   1.000
_cell.length_c   1.000
_cell.angle_alpha   90.00
_cell.angle_beta   90.00
_cell.angle_gamma   90.00
#
_symmetry.space_group_name_H-M   'P 1'
#
loop_
_entity.id
_entity.type
_entity.pdbx_description
1 polymer ?
#
loop_
_entity_poly.entity_id
_entity_poly.type
_entity_poly.pdbx_seq_one_letter_code
_entity_poly.pdbx_strand_id
1 'polypeptide(L)'
;MSRALRIGLAGLGTVGSQVAESVLSGVIPGVSLSAVCARDKTRDRGVDLSTVRWVDHPNDLAEAGDVDIIVELIGGTGDPAAALIDAALAAGKSVVTANKALLAARAMHLAVISEASGASLAYEAAVAGGIPVIKTLREALAGNKITRVCGI
;
A
#
# COMPACT_ATOMS: atom_id res chain seq x y z
N MET A 1 -23.86 -1.18 9.75
CA MET A 1 -22.95 -0.69 8.70
C MET A 1 -21.53 -0.95 9.16
N SER A 2 -20.67 -1.58 8.35
CA SER A 2 -19.26 -1.76 8.70
C SER A 2 -18.56 -0.39 8.71
N ARG A 3 -17.64 -0.20 9.65
CA ARG A 3 -16.80 1.01 9.72
C ARG A 3 -15.93 1.10 8.45
N ALA A 4 -15.78 2.30 7.89
CA ALA A 4 -14.82 2.54 6.81
C ALA A 4 -13.39 2.19 7.26
N LEU A 5 -12.61 1.52 6.40
CA LEU A 5 -11.21 1.23 6.63
C LEU A 5 -10.38 2.51 6.46
N ARG A 6 -9.46 2.75 7.40
CA ARG A 6 -8.67 3.97 7.47
C ARG A 6 -7.31 3.75 6.82
N ILE A 7 -7.01 4.58 5.84
CA ILE A 7 -5.78 4.52 5.05
C ILE A 7 -4.73 5.45 5.63
N GLY A 8 -3.51 4.93 5.80
CA GLY A 8 -2.27 5.68 5.92
C GLY A 8 -1.53 5.65 4.59
N LEU A 9 -1.34 6.80 3.95
CA LEU A 9 -0.72 6.91 2.62
C LEU A 9 0.71 7.44 2.74
N ALA A 10 1.68 6.62 2.34
CA ALA A 10 3.09 6.97 2.29
C ALA A 10 3.54 7.24 0.86
N GLY A 11 3.94 8.47 0.59
CA GLY A 11 4.33 8.94 -0.74
C GLY A 11 3.19 9.66 -1.46
N LEU A 12 3.37 10.97 -1.66
CA LEU A 12 2.44 11.88 -2.34
C LEU A 12 3.08 12.45 -3.62
N GLY A 13 3.64 11.56 -4.44
CA GLY A 13 4.04 11.86 -5.82
C GLY A 13 2.82 11.85 -6.74
N THR A 14 3.03 11.75 -8.05
CA THR A 14 1.95 11.73 -9.05
C THR A 14 0.87 10.69 -8.72
N VAL A 15 1.27 9.44 -8.45
CA VAL A 15 0.32 8.37 -8.13
C VAL A 15 -0.34 8.60 -6.76
N GLY A 16 0.46 8.96 -5.74
CA GLY A 16 -0.07 9.16 -4.39
C GLY A 16 -1.07 10.31 -4.29
N SER A 17 -0.87 11.40 -5.02
CA SER A 17 -1.84 12.50 -5.07
C SER A 17 -3.18 12.06 -5.70
N GLN A 18 -3.14 11.26 -6.76
CA GLN A 18 -4.35 10.71 -7.40
C GLN A 18 -5.09 9.72 -6.50
N VAL A 19 -4.33 8.90 -5.74
CA VAL A 19 -4.93 7.99 -4.74
C VAL A 19 -5.60 8.80 -3.62
N ALA A 20 -4.94 9.83 -3.11
CA ALA A 20 -5.51 10.71 -2.09
C ALA A 20 -6.80 11.37 -2.56
N GLU A 21 -6.81 11.93 -3.77
CA GLU A 21 -7.99 12.53 -4.39
C GLU A 21 -9.14 11.52 -4.54
N SER A 22 -8.85 10.32 -5.04
CA SER A 22 -9.85 9.27 -5.23
C SER A 22 -10.50 8.80 -3.92
N VAL A 23 -9.71 8.76 -2.83
CA VAL A 23 -10.24 8.40 -1.51
C VAL A 23 -11.06 9.55 -0.93
N LEU A 24 -10.57 10.79 -1.00
CA LEU A 24 -11.25 11.97 -0.43
C LEU A 24 -12.54 12.32 -1.18
N SER A 25 -12.57 12.13 -2.49
CA SER A 25 -13.79 12.33 -3.30
C SER A 25 -14.83 11.21 -3.18
N GLY A 26 -14.50 10.11 -2.43
CA GLY A 26 -15.44 8.99 -2.23
C GLY A 26 -15.61 8.06 -3.43
N VAL A 27 -14.76 8.18 -4.45
CA VAL A 27 -14.75 7.26 -5.61
C VAL A 27 -14.46 5.82 -5.17
N ILE A 28 -13.67 5.65 -4.10
CA ILE A 28 -13.40 4.34 -3.51
C ILE A 28 -14.28 4.17 -2.26
N PRO A 29 -15.36 3.39 -2.34
CA PRO A 29 -16.28 3.26 -1.21
C PRO A 29 -15.68 2.43 -0.07
N GLY A 30 -16.10 2.71 1.16
CA GLY A 30 -15.71 1.93 2.34
C GLY A 30 -14.31 2.21 2.89
N VAL A 31 -13.63 3.23 2.38
CA VAL A 31 -12.32 3.68 2.88
C VAL A 31 -12.33 5.17 3.22
N SER A 32 -11.39 5.59 4.05
CA SER A 32 -11.14 7.00 4.37
C SER A 32 -9.64 7.25 4.50
N LEU A 33 -9.19 8.45 4.17
CA LEU A 33 -7.79 8.86 4.30
C LEU A 33 -7.57 9.44 5.71
N SER A 34 -6.87 8.71 6.57
CA SER A 34 -6.62 9.10 7.95
C SER A 34 -5.33 9.90 8.11
N ALA A 35 -4.26 9.41 7.49
CA ALA A 35 -2.96 10.05 7.61
C ALA A 35 -2.14 9.94 6.34
N VAL A 36 -1.26 10.91 6.14
CA VAL A 36 -0.33 10.96 5.00
C VAL A 36 1.09 11.26 5.44
N CYS A 37 2.05 10.76 4.65
CA CYS A 37 3.47 11.05 4.80
C CYS A 37 4.10 11.38 3.45
N ALA A 38 4.85 12.48 3.38
CA ALA A 38 5.69 12.82 2.23
C ALA A 38 6.87 13.67 2.68
N ARG A 39 7.97 13.65 1.92
CA ARG A 39 9.20 14.40 2.23
C ARG A 39 9.00 15.91 2.29
N ASP A 40 8.23 16.45 1.39
CA ASP A 40 7.94 17.87 1.32
C ASP A 40 6.43 18.09 1.53
N LYS A 41 6.08 18.66 2.69
CA LYS A 41 4.70 18.94 3.08
C LYS A 41 4.15 20.21 2.40
N THR A 42 5.03 21.08 1.90
CA THR A 42 4.66 22.39 1.33
C THR A 42 4.34 22.34 -0.16
N ARG A 43 4.74 21.24 -0.82
CA ARG A 43 4.52 21.06 -2.25
C ARG A 43 3.01 21.04 -2.55
N ASP A 44 2.58 21.87 -3.48
CA ASP A 44 1.22 21.78 -4.03
C ASP A 44 1.05 20.46 -4.81
N ARG A 45 -0.02 19.75 -4.52
CA ARG A 45 -0.35 18.44 -5.12
C ARG A 45 -1.69 18.46 -5.85
N GLY A 46 -2.35 19.61 -5.91
CA GLY A 46 -3.67 19.75 -6.53
C GLY A 46 -4.79 19.00 -5.79
N VAL A 47 -4.55 18.56 -4.54
CA VAL A 47 -5.54 17.89 -3.69
C VAL A 47 -5.55 18.54 -2.31
N ASP A 48 -6.74 18.82 -1.78
CA ASP A 48 -6.90 19.39 -0.45
C ASP A 48 -6.68 18.35 0.64
N LEU A 49 -5.57 18.46 1.35
CA LEU A 49 -5.18 17.60 2.47
C LEU A 49 -5.31 18.30 3.83
N SER A 50 -6.02 19.42 3.91
CA SER A 50 -6.13 20.25 5.13
C SER A 50 -6.79 19.51 6.30
N THR A 51 -7.66 18.56 6.01
CA THR A 51 -8.36 17.73 7.01
C THR A 51 -7.65 16.40 7.32
N VAL A 52 -6.55 16.10 6.62
CA VAL A 52 -5.81 14.85 6.76
C VAL A 52 -4.61 15.05 7.68
N ARG A 53 -4.42 14.13 8.61
CA ARG A 53 -3.27 14.17 9.52
C ARG A 53 -1.96 13.90 8.76
N TRP A 54 -0.97 14.74 9.00
CA TRP A 54 0.37 14.57 8.48
C TRP A 54 1.29 13.96 9.53
N VAL A 55 2.08 12.96 9.14
CA VAL A 55 3.16 12.40 9.97
C VAL A 55 4.52 12.76 9.37
N ASP A 56 5.56 12.77 10.22
CA ASP A 56 6.91 13.16 9.81
C ASP A 56 7.67 11.96 9.21
N HIS A 57 7.48 10.80 9.78
CA HIS A 57 8.15 9.58 9.34
C HIS A 57 7.14 8.54 8.83
N PRO A 58 7.45 7.82 7.74
CA PRO A 58 6.55 6.78 7.22
C PRO A 58 6.18 5.72 8.27
N ASN A 59 7.10 5.32 9.13
CA ASN A 59 6.85 4.30 10.17
C ASN A 59 5.78 4.73 11.17
N ASP A 60 5.58 6.04 11.40
CA ASP A 60 4.52 6.54 12.27
C ASP A 60 3.12 6.11 11.78
N LEU A 61 2.97 5.86 10.47
CA LEU A 61 1.73 5.31 9.91
C LEU A 61 1.50 3.85 10.34
N ALA A 62 2.57 3.06 10.45
CA ALA A 62 2.48 1.68 10.90
C ALA A 62 2.09 1.59 12.39
N GLU A 63 2.53 2.53 13.20
CA GLU A 63 2.24 2.59 14.63
C GLU A 63 0.89 3.24 14.96
N ALA A 64 0.32 4.00 14.02
CA ALA A 64 -0.88 4.80 14.23
C ALA A 64 -2.12 3.93 14.51
N GLY A 65 -2.79 4.11 15.63
CA GLY A 65 -4.02 3.40 16.00
C GLY A 65 -5.26 3.78 15.17
N ASP A 66 -5.18 4.84 14.39
CA ASP A 66 -6.21 5.34 13.48
C ASP A 66 -5.93 4.96 12.01
N VAL A 67 -5.03 4.02 11.76
CA VAL A 67 -4.70 3.49 10.42
C VAL A 67 -4.90 1.98 10.41
N ASP A 68 -5.66 1.49 9.46
CA ASP A 68 -5.97 0.06 9.28
C ASP A 68 -5.21 -0.53 8.08
N ILE A 69 -4.97 0.28 7.04
CA ILE A 69 -4.30 -0.11 5.80
C ILE A 69 -3.19 0.89 5.48
N ILE A 70 -2.02 0.39 5.12
CA ILE A 70 -0.93 1.20 4.55
C ILE A 70 -0.97 1.13 3.03
N VAL A 71 -0.94 2.30 2.38
CA VAL A 71 -0.69 2.42 0.94
C VAL A 71 0.70 3.01 0.75
N GLU A 72 1.65 2.18 0.27
CA GLU A 72 3.05 2.57 0.07
C GLU A 72 3.30 2.91 -1.41
N LEU A 73 3.67 4.17 -1.66
CA LEU A 73 3.98 4.73 -2.98
C LEU A 73 5.28 5.56 -2.95
N ILE A 74 6.20 5.21 -2.07
CA ILE A 74 7.51 5.89 -1.95
C ILE A 74 8.45 5.40 -3.04
N GLY A 75 8.50 4.08 -3.25
CA GLY A 75 9.43 3.42 -4.17
C GLY A 75 10.84 3.19 -3.56
N GLY A 76 11.68 2.49 -4.33
CA GLY A 76 13.04 2.11 -3.90
C GLY A 76 13.09 0.75 -3.19
N THR A 77 14.30 0.18 -3.03
CA THR A 77 14.49 -1.17 -2.45
C THR A 77 14.78 -1.16 -0.95
N GLY A 78 15.12 -0.01 -0.41
CA GLY A 78 15.52 0.18 0.99
C GLY A 78 14.56 1.08 1.77
N ASP A 79 15.06 1.60 2.87
CA ASP A 79 14.32 2.51 3.71
C ASP A 79 14.09 3.88 3.03
N PRO A 80 12.97 4.54 3.38
CA PRO A 80 12.03 4.17 4.44
C PRO A 80 10.91 3.20 4.00
N ALA A 81 10.81 2.84 2.72
CA ALA A 81 9.72 2.00 2.22
C ALA A 81 9.77 0.58 2.82
N ALA A 82 10.96 -0.01 2.89
CA ALA A 82 11.15 -1.35 3.43
C ALA A 82 10.76 -1.42 4.91
N ALA A 83 11.26 -0.49 5.73
CA ALA A 83 10.95 -0.44 7.16
C ALA A 83 9.46 -0.23 7.41
N LEU A 84 8.80 0.65 6.64
CA LEU A 84 7.36 0.88 6.75
C LEU A 84 6.56 -0.39 6.49
N ILE A 85 6.84 -1.11 5.40
CA ILE A 85 6.08 -2.31 5.03
C ILE A 85 6.31 -3.42 6.06
N ASP A 86 7.55 -3.64 6.49
CA ASP A 86 7.88 -4.62 7.52
C ASP A 86 7.12 -4.32 8.83
N ALA A 87 7.17 -3.08 9.29
CA ALA A 87 6.49 -2.65 10.53
C ALA A 87 4.96 -2.78 10.41
N ALA A 88 4.38 -2.37 9.28
CA ALA A 88 2.94 -2.45 9.06
C ALA A 88 2.45 -3.91 9.07
N LEU A 89 3.10 -4.79 8.31
CA LEU A 89 2.75 -6.21 8.27
C LEU A 89 2.94 -6.86 9.64
N ALA A 90 4.05 -6.59 10.34
CA ALA A 90 4.28 -7.13 11.68
C ALA A 90 3.24 -6.65 12.70
N ALA A 91 2.71 -5.44 12.54
CA ALA A 91 1.62 -4.89 13.35
C ALA A 91 0.22 -5.41 12.95
N GLY A 92 0.13 -6.34 11.99
CA GLY A 92 -1.13 -6.88 11.50
C GLY A 92 -1.93 -5.93 10.59
N LYS A 93 -1.29 -4.86 10.08
CA LYS A 93 -1.93 -3.93 9.14
C LYS A 93 -1.71 -4.38 7.70
N SER A 94 -2.78 -4.40 6.94
CA SER A 94 -2.69 -4.72 5.52
C SER A 94 -1.92 -3.65 4.74
N VAL A 95 -1.19 -4.09 3.72
CA VAL A 95 -0.35 -3.22 2.88
C VAL A 95 -0.76 -3.33 1.42
N VAL A 96 -0.88 -2.19 0.76
CA VAL A 96 -0.98 -2.06 -0.70
C VAL A 96 0.25 -1.33 -1.19
N THR A 97 1.02 -1.92 -2.09
CA THR A 97 2.24 -1.29 -2.61
C THR A 97 2.34 -1.36 -4.14
N ALA A 98 2.87 -0.30 -4.74
CA ALA A 98 3.24 -0.26 -6.16
C ALA A 98 4.77 -0.43 -6.37
N ASN A 99 5.51 -0.82 -5.34
CA ASN A 99 6.96 -0.82 -5.32
C ASN A 99 7.56 -2.09 -5.94
N LYS A 100 7.73 -2.08 -7.26
CA LYS A 100 8.31 -3.20 -8.03
C LYS A 100 9.67 -3.64 -7.51
N ALA A 101 10.53 -2.65 -7.23
CA ALA A 101 11.92 -2.91 -6.86
C ALA A 101 12.02 -3.61 -5.50
N LEU A 102 11.22 -3.17 -4.53
CA LEU A 102 11.17 -3.79 -3.20
C LEU A 102 10.62 -5.22 -3.28
N LEU A 103 9.54 -5.43 -4.02
CA LEU A 103 8.97 -6.76 -4.19
C LEU A 103 9.94 -7.71 -4.91
N ALA A 104 10.65 -7.27 -5.95
CA ALA A 104 11.65 -8.07 -6.62
C ALA A 104 12.76 -8.53 -5.65
N ALA A 105 13.16 -7.67 -4.72
CA ALA A 105 14.22 -7.96 -3.76
C ALA A 105 13.74 -8.76 -2.53
N ARG A 106 12.50 -8.57 -2.07
CA ARG A 106 12.07 -8.99 -0.72
C ARG A 106 10.73 -9.73 -0.67
N ALA A 107 10.13 -10.11 -1.81
CA ALA A 107 8.78 -10.70 -1.83
C ALA A 107 8.61 -11.88 -0.86
N MET A 108 9.58 -12.81 -0.81
CA MET A 108 9.53 -13.95 0.09
C MET A 108 9.53 -13.56 1.57
N HIS A 109 10.37 -12.59 1.95
CA HIS A 109 10.42 -12.07 3.31
C HIS A 109 9.08 -11.43 3.70
N LEU A 110 8.52 -10.60 2.83
CA LEU A 110 7.23 -9.93 3.06
C LEU A 110 6.07 -10.93 3.14
N ALA A 111 6.09 -11.98 2.31
CA ALA A 111 5.10 -13.06 2.37
C ALA A 111 5.11 -13.77 3.73
N VAL A 112 6.29 -14.09 4.26
CA VAL A 112 6.43 -14.74 5.58
C VAL A 112 5.85 -13.86 6.69
N ILE A 113 6.14 -12.55 6.70
CA ILE A 113 5.58 -11.63 7.71
C ILE A 113 4.06 -11.53 7.57
N SER A 114 3.57 -11.39 6.33
CA SER A 114 2.15 -11.29 6.02
C SER A 114 1.39 -12.55 6.51
N GLU A 115 1.91 -13.74 6.24
CA GLU A 115 1.32 -15.00 6.70
C GLU A 115 1.35 -15.12 8.22
N ALA A 116 2.47 -14.78 8.86
CA ALA A 116 2.61 -14.88 10.31
C ALA A 116 1.68 -13.93 11.08
N SER A 117 1.43 -12.74 10.55
CA SER A 117 0.56 -11.72 11.17
C SER A 117 -0.91 -11.83 10.76
N GLY A 118 -1.23 -12.56 9.69
CA GLY A 118 -2.56 -12.58 9.06
C GLY A 118 -2.90 -11.30 8.28
N ALA A 119 -1.95 -10.36 8.15
CA ALA A 119 -2.14 -9.15 7.36
C ALA A 119 -2.05 -9.44 5.85
N SER A 120 -2.83 -8.74 5.03
CA SER A 120 -2.79 -8.91 3.58
C SER A 120 -1.72 -8.02 2.95
N LEU A 121 -0.97 -8.56 1.99
CA LEU A 121 -0.08 -7.81 1.13
C LEU A 121 -0.63 -7.83 -0.30
N ALA A 122 -1.06 -6.66 -0.79
CA ALA A 122 -1.59 -6.46 -2.13
C ALA A 122 -0.59 -5.63 -2.96
N TYR A 123 -0.25 -6.12 -4.15
CA TYR A 123 0.78 -5.52 -4.99
C TYR A 123 0.46 -5.58 -6.50
N GLU A 124 -0.83 -5.60 -6.83
CA GLU A 124 -1.29 -5.63 -8.23
C GLU A 124 -0.70 -4.48 -9.06
N ALA A 125 -0.64 -3.27 -8.48
CA ALA A 125 -0.06 -2.09 -9.13
C ALA A 125 1.48 -2.20 -9.36
N ALA A 126 2.15 -3.10 -8.68
CA ALA A 126 3.58 -3.33 -8.84
C ALA A 126 3.91 -4.34 -9.96
N VAL A 127 2.91 -5.04 -10.50
CA VAL A 127 3.11 -6.12 -11.47
C VAL A 127 2.22 -5.88 -12.69
N ALA A 128 2.80 -5.91 -13.89
CA ALA A 128 2.08 -5.79 -15.17
C ALA A 128 1.18 -4.54 -15.33
N GLY A 129 1.49 -3.45 -14.63
CA GLY A 129 0.75 -2.19 -14.74
C GLY A 129 -0.69 -2.31 -14.25
N GLY A 130 -1.69 -2.13 -15.03
CA GLY A 130 -3.10 -2.26 -14.65
C GLY A 130 -3.73 -3.63 -14.93
N ILE A 131 -2.95 -4.61 -15.37
CA ILE A 131 -3.44 -5.96 -15.68
C ILE A 131 -3.57 -6.76 -14.38
N PRO A 132 -4.75 -7.31 -14.04
CA PRO A 132 -5.00 -8.02 -12.77
C PRO A 132 -4.41 -9.43 -12.78
N VAL A 133 -3.10 -9.58 -13.02
CA VAL A 133 -2.42 -10.86 -13.19
C VAL A 133 -2.26 -11.61 -11.86
N ILE A 134 -1.92 -10.90 -10.78
CA ILE A 134 -1.74 -11.53 -9.46
C ILE A 134 -3.06 -12.05 -8.94
N LYS A 135 -4.12 -11.26 -9.05
CA LYS A 135 -5.47 -11.68 -8.67
C LYS A 135 -5.94 -12.89 -9.49
N THR A 136 -5.66 -12.90 -10.79
CA THR A 136 -5.97 -14.04 -11.66
C THR A 136 -5.25 -15.30 -11.20
N LEU A 137 -3.95 -15.22 -10.88
CA LEU A 137 -3.17 -16.37 -10.42
C LEU A 137 -3.62 -16.89 -9.06
N ARG A 138 -3.92 -15.99 -8.12
CA ARG A 138 -4.25 -16.34 -6.73
C ARG A 138 -5.71 -16.77 -6.53
N GLU A 139 -6.64 -16.19 -7.28
CA GLU A 139 -8.08 -16.37 -7.09
C GLU A 139 -8.70 -17.16 -8.25
N ALA A 140 -8.64 -16.65 -9.48
CA ALA A 140 -9.34 -17.26 -10.61
C ALA A 140 -8.74 -18.64 -10.99
N LEU A 141 -7.44 -18.85 -10.79
CA LEU A 141 -6.74 -20.10 -11.09
C LEU A 141 -6.43 -20.93 -9.84
N ALA A 142 -6.99 -20.62 -8.69
CA ALA A 142 -6.69 -21.31 -7.42
C ALA A 142 -6.97 -22.83 -7.47
N GLY A 143 -7.94 -23.27 -8.28
CA GLY A 143 -8.26 -24.70 -8.48
C GLY A 143 -7.35 -25.42 -9.50
N ASN A 144 -6.38 -24.72 -10.11
CA ASN A 144 -5.53 -25.27 -11.17
C ASN A 144 -4.09 -25.43 -10.69
N LYS A 145 -3.44 -26.51 -11.13
CA LYS A 145 -2.00 -26.69 -10.92
C LYS A 145 -1.23 -25.81 -11.91
N ILE A 146 -0.74 -24.66 -11.46
CA ILE A 146 0.11 -23.78 -12.27
C ILE A 146 1.53 -24.38 -12.28
N THR A 147 2.01 -24.75 -13.46
CA THR A 147 3.34 -25.38 -13.63
C THR A 147 4.40 -24.38 -14.09
N ARG A 148 3.99 -23.26 -14.69
CA ARG A 148 4.91 -22.25 -15.21
C ARG A 148 4.22 -20.89 -15.33
N VAL A 149 4.92 -19.83 -14.94
CA VAL A 149 4.58 -18.43 -15.22
C VAL A 149 5.74 -17.83 -15.98
N CYS A 150 5.46 -17.14 -17.09
CA CYS A 150 6.46 -16.45 -17.90
C CYS A 150 6.03 -14.98 -18.07
N GLY A 151 6.99 -14.06 -18.01
CA GLY A 151 6.80 -12.65 -18.24
C GLY A 151 7.92 -12.09 -19.12
N ILE A 152 7.71 -10.90 -19.69
CA ILE A 152 8.67 -10.12 -20.46
C ILE A 152 8.97 -8.86 -19.68
#